data_14cf134ea890b53e42d76b50b4af7a2f
#
_entry.id   14cf134ea890b53e42d76b50b4af7a2f
#
_cell.length_a   1.000
_cell.length_b   1.000
_cell.length_c   1.000
_cell.angle_alpha   90.00
_cell.angle_beta   90.00
_cell.angle_gamma   90.00
#
_symmetry.space_group_name_H-M   'P 1'
#
loop_
_entity.id
_entity.type
_entity.pdbx_description
1 polymer ?
#
loop_
_entity_poly.entity_id
_entity_poly.type
_entity_poly.pdbx_seq_one_letter_code
_entity_poly.pdbx_strand_id
1 'polypeptide(L)'
;MYKKITIYLVLFLFSLNVHAKDLPGSFADLAERLMPSVVNISTTQTITTRANPFPFEFPPGSPFEDMFKDFGQPQERKTSALGSGFIIAEDGIVITNNHVIQGADDIYVRVNGEKEHPAEIVGADPLSDIAVLKIKSDEKFIPVKFGDSDKARVGDWVIAIGNPFGLGGTVTSGIISARNRSIGLSRYEDYIQTDASINSGNSGGPLFDMNGDVIGIKDRKSTRLNSSHWPI
;
A
#
# COMPACT_ATOMS: atom_id res chain seq x y z
N MET A 1 -41.32 -7.75 -53.28
CA MET A 1 -40.35 -8.67 -52.66
C MET A 1 -39.05 -7.98 -52.22
N TYR A 2 -38.50 -7.09 -53.00
CA TYR A 2 -37.24 -6.37 -52.68
C TYR A 2 -37.27 -5.45 -51.46
N LYS A 3 -38.35 -4.76 -51.15
CA LYS A 3 -38.49 -3.85 -49.99
C LYS A 3 -38.32 -4.60 -48.63
N LYS A 4 -38.77 -5.86 -48.54
CA LYS A 4 -38.62 -6.65 -47.32
C LYS A 4 -37.18 -7.12 -47.12
N ILE A 5 -36.46 -7.46 -48.20
CA ILE A 5 -35.06 -7.87 -48.15
C ILE A 5 -34.17 -6.72 -47.72
N THR A 6 -34.43 -5.50 -48.20
CA THR A 6 -33.68 -4.29 -47.79
C THR A 6 -33.85 -3.97 -46.31
N ILE A 7 -35.03 -4.15 -45.75
CA ILE A 7 -35.28 -3.95 -44.31
C ILE A 7 -34.51 -4.95 -43.44
N TYR A 8 -34.46 -6.21 -43.83
CA TYR A 8 -33.67 -7.22 -43.12
C TYR A 8 -32.17 -6.98 -43.19
N LEU A 9 -31.67 -6.49 -44.34
CA LEU A 9 -30.26 -6.16 -44.51
C LEU A 9 -29.85 -4.95 -43.68
N VAL A 10 -30.69 -3.93 -43.57
CA VAL A 10 -30.45 -2.75 -42.68
C VAL A 10 -30.51 -3.14 -41.20
N LEU A 11 -31.45 -3.98 -40.78
CA LEU A 11 -31.51 -4.51 -39.44
C LEU A 11 -30.29 -5.36 -39.09
N PHE A 12 -29.78 -6.17 -40.01
CA PHE A 12 -28.58 -6.97 -39.85
C PHE A 12 -27.29 -6.12 -39.71
N LEU A 13 -27.20 -5.02 -40.44
CA LEU A 13 -26.07 -4.07 -40.34
C LEU A 13 -26.07 -3.26 -39.05
N PHE A 14 -27.24 -3.02 -38.43
CA PHE A 14 -27.33 -2.34 -37.11
C PHE A 14 -26.99 -3.23 -35.92
N SER A 15 -27.04 -4.57 -36.08
CA SER A 15 -26.74 -5.51 -34.99
C SER A 15 -25.21 -5.77 -34.81
N LEU A 16 -24.33 -5.20 -35.62
CA LEU A 16 -22.90 -5.49 -35.60
C LEU A 16 -22.06 -4.55 -34.71
N ASN A 17 -22.68 -3.64 -33.94
CA ASN A 17 -21.94 -2.70 -33.11
C ASN A 17 -22.13 -2.90 -31.59
N VAL A 18 -22.38 -4.12 -31.14
CA VAL A 18 -22.22 -4.41 -29.73
C VAL A 18 -20.73 -4.68 -29.48
N HIS A 19 -19.95 -3.62 -29.26
CA HIS A 19 -18.63 -3.75 -28.67
C HIS A 19 -18.83 -4.18 -27.21
N ALA A 20 -18.79 -5.49 -26.98
CA ALA A 20 -18.49 -5.97 -25.64
C ALA A 20 -17.14 -5.35 -25.27
N LYS A 21 -17.04 -4.63 -24.17
CA LYS A 21 -15.78 -4.11 -23.67
C LYS A 21 -14.93 -5.34 -23.36
N ASP A 22 -13.91 -5.59 -24.19
CA ASP A 22 -13.08 -6.78 -24.04
C ASP A 22 -12.48 -6.81 -22.63
N LEU A 23 -12.52 -7.98 -21.99
CA LEU A 23 -11.76 -8.23 -20.78
C LEU A 23 -10.28 -7.99 -21.11
N PRO A 24 -9.51 -7.37 -20.20
CA PRO A 24 -8.07 -7.22 -20.42
C PRO A 24 -7.45 -8.60 -20.64
N GLY A 25 -6.81 -8.81 -21.78
CA GLY A 25 -6.17 -10.08 -22.13
C GLY A 25 -4.98 -10.40 -21.20
N SER A 26 -4.31 -9.37 -20.72
CA SER A 26 -3.20 -9.45 -19.76
C SER A 26 -3.02 -8.10 -19.04
N PHE A 27 -2.49 -8.16 -17.83
CA PHE A 27 -2.04 -6.97 -17.08
C PHE A 27 -0.51 -6.79 -17.14
N ALA A 28 0.21 -7.64 -17.88
CA ALA A 28 1.67 -7.71 -17.87
C ALA A 28 2.32 -6.38 -18.27
N ASP A 29 1.93 -5.82 -19.41
CA ASP A 29 2.51 -4.57 -19.94
C ASP A 29 2.25 -3.39 -19.00
N LEU A 30 1.06 -3.35 -18.38
CA LEU A 30 0.71 -2.32 -17.43
C LEU A 30 1.52 -2.46 -16.13
N ALA A 31 1.67 -3.67 -15.64
CA ALA A 31 2.47 -3.98 -14.46
C ALA A 31 3.95 -3.64 -14.68
N GLU A 32 4.54 -4.06 -15.80
CA GLU A 32 5.94 -3.76 -16.17
C GLU A 32 6.21 -2.25 -16.20
N ARG A 33 5.29 -1.47 -16.75
CA ARG A 33 5.38 -0.01 -16.79
C ARG A 33 5.31 0.65 -15.41
N LEU A 34 4.49 0.11 -14.48
CA LEU A 34 4.20 0.74 -13.20
C LEU A 34 5.11 0.29 -12.05
N MET A 35 5.63 -0.94 -12.12
CA MET A 35 6.50 -1.51 -11.08
C MET A 35 7.71 -0.62 -10.73
N PRO A 36 8.39 0.05 -11.67
CA PRO A 36 9.54 0.91 -11.35
C PRO A 36 9.21 2.09 -10.43
N SER A 37 7.94 2.48 -10.36
CA SER A 37 7.48 3.58 -9.50
C SER A 37 7.03 3.10 -8.11
N VAL A 38 6.94 1.77 -7.90
CA VAL A 38 6.52 1.20 -6.61
C VAL A 38 7.73 0.76 -5.82
N VAL A 39 7.85 1.30 -4.61
CA VAL A 39 9.03 1.14 -3.78
C VAL A 39 8.76 0.25 -2.56
N ASN A 40 9.81 -0.37 -2.05
CA ASN A 40 9.84 -0.93 -0.72
C ASN A 40 10.27 0.15 0.28
N ILE A 41 9.65 0.15 1.44
CA ILE A 41 10.01 1.01 2.57
C ILE A 41 10.41 0.10 3.73
N SER A 42 11.64 0.27 4.20
CA SER A 42 12.14 -0.37 5.42
C SER A 42 12.40 0.68 6.48
N THR A 43 11.96 0.38 7.71
CA THR A 43 12.15 1.26 8.86
C THR A 43 12.87 0.53 9.96
N THR A 44 13.69 1.24 10.73
CA THR A 44 14.29 0.73 11.96
C THR A 44 13.79 1.55 13.13
N GLN A 45 13.52 0.87 14.24
CA GLN A 45 13.13 1.47 15.50
C GLN A 45 13.92 0.83 16.65
N THR A 46 14.54 1.64 17.49
CA THR A 46 15.22 1.20 18.70
C THR A 46 14.25 1.23 19.86
N ILE A 47 13.87 0.08 20.36
CA ILE A 47 13.00 -0.03 21.54
C ILE A 47 13.87 -0.31 22.74
N THR A 48 13.92 0.62 23.67
CA THR A 48 14.58 0.41 24.98
C THR A 48 13.57 -0.19 25.93
N THR A 49 13.69 -1.48 26.18
CA THR A 49 12.86 -2.19 27.18
C THR A 49 13.58 -2.20 28.51
N ARG A 50 13.03 -1.49 29.51
CA ARG A 50 13.43 -1.70 30.91
C ARG A 50 12.69 -2.92 31.43
N ALA A 51 13.33 -4.05 31.41
CA ALA A 51 12.83 -5.22 32.13
C ALA A 51 13.19 -5.05 33.60
N ASN A 52 12.28 -4.49 34.40
CA ASN A 52 12.34 -4.74 35.83
C ASN A 52 11.46 -5.98 36.10
N PRO A 53 12.06 -7.18 36.20
CA PRO A 53 11.29 -8.41 36.41
C PRO A 53 10.68 -8.50 37.82
N PHE A 54 11.00 -7.54 38.70
CA PHE A 54 10.53 -7.55 40.06
C PHE A 54 9.66 -6.32 40.37
N PRO A 55 8.48 -6.50 40.96
CA PRO A 55 7.58 -5.42 41.35
C PRO A 55 8.05 -4.62 42.56
N PHE A 56 9.25 -4.91 43.10
CA PHE A 56 9.83 -4.27 44.29
C PHE A 56 11.31 -3.96 44.06
N GLU A 57 11.79 -2.89 44.70
CA GLU A 57 13.20 -2.54 44.75
C GLU A 57 13.84 -3.24 45.97
N PHE A 58 15.04 -3.80 45.77
CA PHE A 58 15.79 -4.38 46.87
C PHE A 58 16.38 -3.27 47.76
N PRO A 59 16.42 -3.46 49.11
CA PRO A 59 17.07 -2.48 49.96
C PRO A 59 18.54 -2.28 49.60
N PRO A 60 19.05 -1.03 49.62
CA PRO A 60 20.46 -0.73 49.36
C PRO A 60 21.40 -1.56 50.26
N GLY A 61 22.39 -2.23 49.65
CA GLY A 61 23.33 -3.07 50.37
C GLY A 61 22.90 -4.52 50.59
N SER A 62 21.79 -4.94 49.95
CA SER A 62 21.36 -6.35 49.93
C SER A 62 22.35 -7.21 49.12
N PRO A 63 22.70 -8.43 49.57
CA PRO A 63 23.52 -9.37 48.74
C PRO A 63 22.88 -9.71 47.38
N PHE A 64 21.60 -9.47 47.25
CA PHE A 64 20.85 -9.69 46.01
C PHE A 64 20.91 -8.50 45.07
N GLU A 65 21.25 -7.30 45.52
CA GLU A 65 21.34 -6.09 44.71
C GLU A 65 22.35 -6.28 43.55
N ASP A 66 23.55 -6.80 43.86
CA ASP A 66 24.61 -7.03 42.86
C ASP A 66 24.26 -8.15 41.88
N MET A 67 23.58 -9.20 42.37
CA MET A 67 23.16 -10.32 41.51
C MET A 67 22.06 -9.93 40.54
N PHE A 68 21.24 -8.92 40.86
CA PHE A 68 20.12 -8.48 40.03
C PHE A 68 20.35 -7.15 39.32
N LYS A 69 21.47 -6.46 39.56
CA LYS A 69 21.86 -5.25 38.82
C LYS A 69 21.90 -5.46 37.31
N ASP A 70 22.37 -6.62 36.86
CA ASP A 70 22.48 -6.96 35.45
C ASP A 70 21.12 -7.27 34.81
N PHE A 71 20.11 -7.70 35.55
CA PHE A 71 18.77 -7.98 35.07
C PHE A 71 17.92 -6.73 34.85
N GLY A 72 18.27 -5.61 35.45
CA GLY A 72 17.59 -4.32 35.33
C GLY A 72 18.17 -3.39 34.27
N GLN A 73 19.20 -3.81 33.54
CA GLN A 73 19.81 -2.98 32.49
C GLN A 73 18.84 -2.80 31.32
N PRO A 74 18.70 -1.57 30.79
CA PRO A 74 17.90 -1.34 29.59
C PRO A 74 18.48 -2.13 28.44
N GLN A 75 17.70 -3.05 27.88
CA GLN A 75 18.07 -3.74 26.64
C GLN A 75 17.52 -2.96 25.46
N GLU A 76 18.40 -2.47 24.63
CA GLU A 76 18.07 -1.90 23.34
C GLU A 76 17.81 -3.01 22.33
N ARG A 77 16.60 -3.05 21.79
CA ARG A 77 16.21 -3.96 20.73
C ARG A 77 15.87 -3.17 19.47
N LYS A 78 16.58 -3.42 18.39
CA LYS A 78 16.21 -2.90 17.06
C LYS A 78 15.10 -3.76 16.46
N THR A 79 14.01 -3.14 16.11
CA THR A 79 12.90 -3.73 15.35
C THR A 79 12.85 -3.09 13.98
N SER A 80 12.51 -3.87 12.96
CA SER A 80 12.34 -3.39 11.60
C SER A 80 10.90 -3.63 11.15
N ALA A 81 10.32 -2.68 10.45
CA ALA A 81 9.05 -2.85 9.76
C ALA A 81 9.27 -2.68 8.25
N LEU A 82 8.41 -3.34 7.48
CA LEU A 82 8.45 -3.31 6.02
C LEU A 82 7.08 -2.89 5.49
N GLY A 83 7.09 -2.06 4.46
CA GLY A 83 5.91 -1.62 3.75
C GLY A 83 6.21 -1.30 2.29
N SER A 84 5.22 -0.79 1.61
CA SER A 84 5.32 -0.32 0.24
C SER A 84 5.02 1.18 0.17
N GLY A 85 5.42 1.79 -0.94
CA GLY A 85 5.08 3.16 -1.28
C GLY A 85 5.14 3.34 -2.78
N PHE A 86 4.91 4.56 -3.25
CA PHE A 86 5.04 4.88 -4.67
C PHE A 86 5.52 6.31 -4.87
N ILE A 87 6.26 6.50 -5.94
CA ILE A 87 6.92 7.76 -6.31
C ILE A 87 5.94 8.63 -7.09
N ILE A 88 5.80 9.90 -6.70
CA ILE A 88 4.90 10.86 -7.34
C ILE A 88 5.61 12.03 -8.02
N ALA A 89 6.94 12.16 -7.83
CA ALA A 89 7.74 13.19 -8.46
C ALA A 89 9.14 12.67 -8.81
N GLU A 90 9.71 13.18 -9.92
CA GLU A 90 11.03 12.74 -10.42
C GLU A 90 12.16 12.95 -9.40
N ASP A 91 12.01 13.87 -8.49
CA ASP A 91 12.97 14.17 -7.43
C ASP A 91 12.83 13.28 -6.21
N GLY A 92 11.98 12.22 -6.26
CA GLY A 92 11.87 11.20 -5.24
C GLY A 92 10.93 11.53 -4.08
N ILE A 93 9.82 12.20 -4.36
CA ILE A 93 8.70 12.27 -3.39
C ILE A 93 7.93 10.95 -3.44
N VAL A 94 7.75 10.35 -2.27
CA VAL A 94 7.09 9.04 -2.09
C VAL A 94 5.88 9.18 -1.19
N ILE A 95 4.79 8.53 -1.56
CA ILE A 95 3.60 8.37 -0.71
C ILE A 95 3.56 6.96 -0.13
N THR A 96 3.17 6.86 1.14
CA THR A 96 2.96 5.61 1.86
C THR A 96 1.93 5.79 2.98
N ASN A 97 1.67 4.76 3.78
CA ASN A 97 0.86 4.89 4.99
C ASN A 97 1.68 5.42 6.17
N ASN A 98 1.04 6.19 7.04
CA ASN A 98 1.66 6.70 8.27
C ASN A 98 2.08 5.55 9.20
N HIS A 99 1.27 4.49 9.34
CA HIS A 99 1.60 3.37 10.22
C HIS A 99 2.87 2.59 9.78
N VAL A 100 3.29 2.72 8.51
CA VAL A 100 4.53 2.09 7.99
C VAL A 100 5.76 2.77 8.57
N ILE A 101 5.69 4.09 8.79
CA ILE A 101 6.82 4.90 9.23
C ILE A 101 6.72 5.37 10.69
N GLN A 102 5.62 5.04 11.35
CA GLN A 102 5.34 5.52 12.71
C GLN A 102 6.37 5.02 13.71
N GLY A 103 7.03 5.95 14.41
CA GLY A 103 8.05 5.65 15.41
C GLY A 103 9.39 5.18 14.84
N ALA A 104 9.63 5.31 13.54
CA ALA A 104 10.89 4.97 12.93
C ALA A 104 12.00 5.97 13.30
N ASP A 105 13.18 5.45 13.68
CA ASP A 105 14.41 6.24 13.85
C ASP A 105 15.05 6.52 12.47
N ASP A 106 15.09 5.47 11.61
CA ASP A 106 15.62 5.56 10.26
C ASP A 106 14.59 5.01 9.26
N ILE A 107 14.55 5.63 8.09
CA ILE A 107 13.70 5.22 6.97
C ILE A 107 14.55 5.06 5.72
N TYR A 108 14.42 3.92 5.06
CA TYR A 108 15.07 3.61 3.80
C TYR A 108 14.04 3.25 2.74
N VAL A 109 14.27 3.73 1.53
CA VAL A 109 13.44 3.43 0.35
C VAL A 109 14.28 2.67 -0.66
N ARG A 110 13.81 1.48 -1.06
CA ARG A 110 14.44 0.67 -2.11
C ARG A 110 13.60 0.73 -3.38
N VAL A 111 14.24 1.15 -4.46
CA VAL A 111 13.64 1.27 -5.79
C VAL A 111 14.13 0.11 -6.66
N ASN A 112 13.25 -0.54 -7.40
CA ASN A 112 13.56 -1.64 -8.34
C ASN A 112 14.35 -2.83 -7.73
N GLY A 113 14.30 -3.03 -6.42
CA GLY A 113 15.05 -4.10 -5.76
C GLY A 113 16.57 -3.89 -5.68
N GLU A 114 17.06 -2.74 -6.14
CA GLU A 114 18.49 -2.43 -6.21
C GLU A 114 18.98 -1.75 -4.92
N LYS A 115 19.25 -0.46 -4.99
CA LYS A 115 19.89 0.30 -3.93
C LYS A 115 18.87 0.84 -2.93
N GLU A 116 19.22 0.78 -1.65
CA GLU A 116 18.51 1.49 -0.59
C GLU A 116 18.98 2.95 -0.51
N HIS A 117 18.02 3.84 -0.48
CA HIS A 117 18.25 5.28 -0.30
C HIS A 117 17.69 5.70 1.05
N PRO A 118 18.41 6.48 1.86
CA PRO A 118 17.85 7.09 3.05
C PRO A 118 16.74 8.06 2.63
N ALA A 119 15.70 8.14 3.44
CA ALA A 119 14.58 9.04 3.21
C ALA A 119 14.21 9.80 4.48
N GLU A 120 13.59 10.96 4.32
CA GLU A 120 13.11 11.78 5.42
C GLU A 120 11.60 12.01 5.29
N ILE A 121 10.96 12.24 6.44
CA ILE A 121 9.54 12.53 6.50
C ILE A 121 9.34 14.01 6.13
N VAL A 122 8.57 14.24 5.05
CA VAL A 122 8.12 15.59 4.66
C VAL A 122 6.86 15.96 5.43
N GLY A 123 5.97 14.99 5.62
CA GLY A 123 4.74 15.16 6.38
C GLY A 123 4.07 13.83 6.63
N ALA A 124 3.26 13.75 7.69
CA ALA A 124 2.49 12.58 8.04
C ALA A 124 1.18 12.99 8.70
N ASP A 125 0.09 12.33 8.33
CA ASP A 125 -1.23 12.51 8.93
C ASP A 125 -1.74 11.17 9.48
N PRO A 126 -1.74 11.01 10.81
CA PRO A 126 -2.26 9.79 11.45
C PRO A 126 -3.77 9.58 11.26
N LEU A 127 -4.55 10.63 10.94
CA LEU A 127 -6.00 10.53 10.78
C LEU A 127 -6.39 9.93 9.44
N SER A 128 -5.68 10.31 8.36
CA SER A 128 -5.84 9.71 7.04
C SER A 128 -4.94 8.50 6.81
N ASP A 129 -4.02 8.23 7.75
CA ASP A 129 -2.98 7.20 7.66
C ASP A 129 -2.09 7.37 6.41
N ILE A 130 -1.78 8.62 6.04
CA ILE A 130 -0.93 8.96 4.89
C ILE A 130 0.37 9.59 5.38
N ALA A 131 1.48 9.24 4.74
CA ALA A 131 2.77 9.88 4.93
C ALA A 131 3.44 10.19 3.59
N VAL A 132 4.18 11.29 3.58
CA VAL A 132 4.98 11.78 2.45
C VAL A 132 6.43 11.73 2.86
N LEU A 133 7.25 11.05 2.05
CA LEU A 133 8.68 10.93 2.23
C LEU A 133 9.43 11.60 1.10
N LYS A 134 10.66 12.01 1.37
CA LYS A 134 11.62 12.49 0.39
C LYS A 134 12.84 11.57 0.38
N ILE A 135 13.13 10.95 -0.75
CA ILE A 135 14.35 10.18 -0.96
C ILE A 135 15.54 11.14 -1.02
N LYS A 136 16.60 10.84 -0.27
CA LYS A 136 17.86 11.58 -0.29
C LYS A 136 18.77 11.03 -1.38
N SER A 137 18.58 11.49 -2.59
CA SER A 137 19.35 11.07 -3.76
C SER A 137 19.29 12.16 -4.84
N ASP A 138 20.35 12.25 -5.64
CA ASP A 138 20.40 13.10 -6.84
C ASP A 138 19.90 12.35 -8.10
N GLU A 139 19.52 11.10 -7.94
CA GLU A 139 18.98 10.27 -9.04
C GLU A 139 17.58 10.75 -9.42
N LYS A 140 17.21 10.50 -10.67
CA LYS A 140 15.85 10.74 -11.16
C LYS A 140 15.04 9.47 -11.10
N PHE A 141 13.81 9.60 -10.65
CA PHE A 141 12.87 8.52 -10.45
C PHE A 141 11.69 8.61 -11.43
N ILE A 142 11.00 7.51 -11.64
CA ILE A 142 9.83 7.43 -12.51
C ILE A 142 8.58 7.65 -11.65
N PRO A 143 7.87 8.79 -11.78
CA PRO A 143 6.67 9.04 -11.00
C PRO A 143 5.44 8.42 -11.64
N VAL A 144 4.45 8.08 -10.81
CA VAL A 144 3.08 7.79 -11.23
C VAL A 144 2.22 9.04 -11.23
N LYS A 145 1.06 8.97 -11.88
CA LYS A 145 0.05 10.02 -11.88
C LYS A 145 -1.12 9.64 -10.98
N PHE A 146 -1.76 10.65 -10.41
CA PHE A 146 -3.03 10.46 -9.73
C PHE A 146 -4.18 10.49 -10.74
N GLY A 147 -5.07 9.52 -10.62
CA GLY A 147 -6.34 9.48 -11.30
C GLY A 147 -7.44 10.17 -10.49
N ASP A 148 -8.62 10.18 -11.06
CA ASP A 148 -9.83 10.70 -10.45
C ASP A 148 -10.65 9.54 -9.86
N SER A 149 -10.51 9.31 -8.55
CA SER A 149 -11.21 8.23 -7.85
C SER A 149 -12.73 8.40 -7.89
N ASP A 150 -13.24 9.63 -8.07
CA ASP A 150 -14.68 9.88 -8.14
C ASP A 150 -15.31 9.33 -9.43
N LYS A 151 -14.53 9.18 -10.48
CA LYS A 151 -14.95 8.58 -11.74
C LYS A 151 -14.91 7.06 -11.76
N ALA A 152 -14.20 6.45 -10.80
CA ALA A 152 -14.10 5.00 -10.69
C ALA A 152 -15.47 4.39 -10.31
N ARG A 153 -15.85 3.27 -10.91
CA ARG A 153 -17.16 2.64 -10.74
C ARG A 153 -17.02 1.23 -10.18
N VAL A 154 -18.04 0.78 -9.48
CA VAL A 154 -18.16 -0.63 -9.10
C VAL A 154 -18.14 -1.50 -10.37
N GLY A 155 -17.28 -2.52 -10.38
CA GLY A 155 -17.04 -3.39 -11.52
C GLY A 155 -15.86 -2.98 -12.42
N ASP A 156 -15.28 -1.80 -12.25
CA ASP A 156 -14.07 -1.42 -13.00
C ASP A 156 -12.87 -2.23 -12.50
N TRP A 157 -12.03 -2.67 -13.42
CA TRP A 157 -10.78 -3.38 -13.11
C TRP A 157 -9.77 -2.47 -12.44
N VAL A 158 -9.05 -3.03 -11.48
CA VAL A 158 -7.97 -2.37 -10.75
C VAL A 158 -6.78 -3.30 -10.58
N ILE A 159 -5.59 -2.71 -10.49
CA ILE A 159 -4.33 -3.40 -10.21
C ILE A 159 -3.75 -2.84 -8.92
N ALA A 160 -3.43 -3.71 -8.00
CA ALA A 160 -2.72 -3.37 -6.78
C ALA A 160 -1.28 -3.86 -6.87
N ILE A 161 -0.31 -2.96 -6.76
CA ILE A 161 1.12 -3.29 -6.78
C ILE A 161 1.72 -2.96 -5.43
N GLY A 162 2.52 -3.87 -4.89
CA GLY A 162 3.30 -3.69 -3.67
C GLY A 162 4.70 -4.26 -3.83
N ASN A 163 5.61 -3.85 -2.98
CA ASN A 163 6.98 -4.35 -2.97
C ASN A 163 7.45 -4.68 -1.54
N PRO A 164 6.79 -5.65 -0.86
CA PRO A 164 6.97 -5.87 0.58
C PRO A 164 8.40 -6.26 0.97
N PHE A 165 9.17 -6.87 0.07
CA PHE A 165 10.52 -7.37 0.36
C PHE A 165 11.61 -6.74 -0.50
N GLY A 166 11.26 -5.78 -1.37
CA GLY A 166 12.22 -5.20 -2.31
C GLY A 166 12.72 -6.16 -3.39
N LEU A 167 12.01 -7.28 -3.62
CA LEU A 167 12.43 -8.38 -4.52
C LEU A 167 11.77 -8.34 -5.90
N GLY A 168 11.28 -7.17 -6.34
CA GLY A 168 10.72 -7.03 -7.68
C GLY A 168 9.20 -6.84 -7.73
N GLY A 169 8.57 -6.62 -6.57
CA GLY A 169 7.15 -6.28 -6.50
C GLY A 169 6.18 -7.47 -6.60
N THR A 170 4.97 -7.26 -6.11
CA THR A 170 3.85 -8.20 -6.20
C THR A 170 2.68 -7.49 -6.85
N VAL A 171 2.12 -8.08 -7.87
CA VAL A 171 0.97 -7.55 -8.62
C VAL A 171 -0.24 -8.43 -8.33
N THR A 172 -1.34 -7.79 -7.96
CA THR A 172 -2.65 -8.44 -7.84
C THR A 172 -3.69 -7.63 -8.61
N SER A 173 -4.68 -8.28 -9.19
CA SER A 173 -5.76 -7.63 -9.92
C SER A 173 -7.11 -8.04 -9.35
N GLY A 174 -8.08 -7.18 -9.52
CA GLY A 174 -9.46 -7.39 -9.10
C GLY A 174 -10.35 -6.29 -9.65
N ILE A 175 -11.53 -6.16 -9.10
CA ILE A 175 -12.48 -5.10 -9.44
C ILE A 175 -12.76 -4.21 -8.23
N ILE A 176 -13.31 -3.05 -8.49
CA ILE A 176 -13.93 -2.24 -7.45
C ILE A 176 -15.23 -2.93 -7.04
N SER A 177 -15.28 -3.45 -5.82
CA SER A 177 -16.45 -4.16 -5.28
C SER A 177 -17.47 -3.19 -4.65
N ALA A 178 -17.01 -2.09 -4.07
CA ALA A 178 -17.85 -1.03 -3.53
C ALA A 178 -17.06 0.29 -3.39
N ARG A 179 -17.78 1.39 -3.25
CA ARG A 179 -17.24 2.74 -3.03
C ARG A 179 -17.90 3.40 -1.83
N ASN A 180 -17.31 4.50 -1.37
CA ASN A 180 -17.84 5.36 -0.30
C ASN A 180 -18.14 4.53 0.96
N ARG A 181 -17.23 3.59 1.29
CA ARG A 181 -17.34 2.80 2.52
C ARG A 181 -16.69 3.55 3.67
N SER A 182 -17.49 3.80 4.72
CA SER A 182 -16.98 4.21 6.03
C SER A 182 -17.07 3.03 6.98
N ILE A 183 -15.98 2.78 7.69
CA ILE A 183 -15.88 1.69 8.69
C ILE A 183 -15.79 2.23 10.12
N GLY A 184 -15.93 3.54 10.30
CA GLY A 184 -16.02 4.21 11.60
C GLY A 184 -14.68 4.35 12.34
N LEU A 185 -13.54 4.27 11.63
CA LEU A 185 -12.20 4.39 12.22
C LEU A 185 -11.65 5.84 12.16
N SER A 186 -12.13 6.67 11.22
CA SER A 186 -11.68 8.04 11.00
C SER A 186 -12.83 8.93 10.54
N ARG A 187 -12.66 10.26 10.65
CA ARG A 187 -13.60 11.26 10.11
C ARG A 187 -13.51 11.43 8.60
N TYR A 188 -12.42 10.97 7.98
CA TYR A 188 -12.10 11.17 6.56
C TYR A 188 -12.10 9.84 5.80
N GLU A 189 -13.11 9.01 6.05
CA GLU A 189 -13.21 7.70 5.42
C GLU A 189 -13.98 7.78 4.11
N ASP A 190 -13.28 7.55 3.02
CA ASP A 190 -13.86 7.29 1.70
C ASP A 190 -13.11 6.12 1.06
N TYR A 191 -13.45 4.91 1.50
CA TYR A 191 -12.73 3.70 1.07
C TYR A 191 -13.32 3.11 -0.21
N ILE A 192 -12.40 2.76 -1.12
CA ILE A 192 -12.66 1.87 -2.25
C ILE A 192 -12.47 0.43 -1.76
N GLN A 193 -13.51 -0.38 -1.86
CA GLN A 193 -13.40 -1.82 -1.62
C GLN A 193 -13.05 -2.53 -2.91
N THR A 194 -12.05 -3.43 -2.87
CA THR A 194 -11.65 -4.26 -4.00
C THR A 194 -11.46 -5.71 -3.55
N ASP A 195 -11.61 -6.65 -4.47
CA ASP A 195 -11.27 -8.07 -4.29
C ASP A 195 -9.84 -8.39 -4.76
N ALA A 196 -9.09 -7.39 -5.26
CA ALA A 196 -7.66 -7.53 -5.46
C ALA A 196 -6.97 -7.90 -4.13
N SER A 197 -6.20 -8.99 -4.11
CA SER A 197 -5.59 -9.51 -2.89
C SER A 197 -4.61 -8.51 -2.28
N ILE A 198 -4.83 -8.17 -1.00
CA ILE A 198 -3.94 -7.31 -0.21
C ILE A 198 -3.28 -8.18 0.87
N ASN A 199 -1.97 -8.31 0.80
CA ASN A 199 -1.15 -9.11 1.71
C ASN A 199 -0.32 -8.22 2.63
N SER A 200 0.20 -8.79 3.72
CA SER A 200 1.14 -8.10 4.61
C SER A 200 2.34 -7.56 3.82
N GLY A 201 2.71 -6.28 4.06
CA GLY A 201 3.80 -5.60 3.36
C GLY A 201 3.36 -4.85 2.09
N ASN A 202 2.15 -5.08 1.56
CA ASN A 202 1.60 -4.27 0.48
C ASN A 202 0.97 -2.95 0.97
N SER A 203 0.88 -2.72 2.29
CA SER A 203 0.39 -1.47 2.88
C SER A 203 1.21 -0.28 2.38
N GLY A 204 0.55 0.81 2.04
CA GLY A 204 1.16 2.02 1.45
C GLY A 204 1.38 1.95 -0.05
N GLY A 205 1.22 0.77 -0.67
CA GLY A 205 1.32 0.63 -2.12
C GLY A 205 0.07 1.17 -2.84
N PRO A 206 0.20 1.53 -4.13
CA PRO A 206 -0.86 2.13 -4.92
C PRO A 206 -1.88 1.12 -5.40
N LEU A 207 -3.13 1.59 -5.57
CA LEU A 207 -4.18 0.95 -6.35
C LEU A 207 -4.34 1.75 -7.64
N PHE A 208 -4.13 1.09 -8.78
CA PHE A 208 -4.20 1.70 -10.09
C PHE A 208 -5.49 1.34 -10.83
N ASP A 209 -5.96 2.27 -11.64
CA ASP A 209 -6.94 1.99 -12.68
C ASP A 209 -6.27 1.36 -13.93
N MET A 210 -7.05 1.07 -14.96
CA MET A 210 -6.55 0.46 -16.20
C MET A 210 -5.74 1.42 -17.09
N ASN A 211 -5.70 2.72 -16.78
CA ASN A 211 -4.84 3.69 -17.45
C ASN A 211 -3.44 3.73 -16.80
N GLY A 212 -3.32 3.20 -15.58
CA GLY A 212 -2.12 3.26 -14.75
C GLY A 212 -2.08 4.49 -13.86
N ASP A 213 -3.22 5.11 -13.61
CA ASP A 213 -3.34 6.23 -12.70
C ASP A 213 -3.73 5.74 -11.30
N VAL A 214 -3.15 6.34 -10.25
CA VAL A 214 -3.42 5.96 -8.87
C VAL A 214 -4.78 6.48 -8.44
N ILE A 215 -5.69 5.58 -8.06
CA ILE A 215 -7.02 5.90 -7.55
C ILE A 215 -7.21 5.57 -6.08
N GLY A 216 -6.19 5.01 -5.42
CA GLY A 216 -6.23 4.69 -4.00
C GLY A 216 -4.89 4.25 -3.46
N ILE A 217 -4.79 4.22 -2.14
CA ILE A 217 -3.65 3.72 -1.38
C ILE A 217 -4.12 2.53 -0.55
N LYS A 218 -3.35 1.45 -0.56
CA LYS A 218 -3.71 0.24 0.18
C LYS A 218 -3.53 0.43 1.67
N ASP A 219 -4.61 0.22 2.42
CA ASP A 219 -4.61 0.16 3.87
C ASP A 219 -4.82 -1.28 4.35
N ARG A 220 -4.04 -1.69 5.33
CA ARG A 220 -4.17 -3.01 5.98
C ARG A 220 -5.51 -3.22 6.67
N LYS A 221 -6.18 -2.14 7.11
CA LYS A 221 -7.43 -2.20 7.87
C LYS A 221 -8.62 -2.61 7.01
N SER A 222 -8.61 -2.31 5.72
CA SER A 222 -9.71 -2.64 4.79
C SER A 222 -9.79 -4.14 4.45
N THR A 223 -8.71 -4.90 4.62
CA THR A 223 -8.65 -6.34 4.35
C THR A 223 -9.35 -7.21 5.40
N ARG A 224 -9.55 -6.72 6.63
CA ARG A 224 -10.24 -7.49 7.68
C ARG A 224 -11.73 -7.68 7.44
N LEU A 225 -12.36 -6.87 6.60
CA LEU A 225 -13.78 -6.98 6.29
C LEU A 225 -14.09 -8.00 5.18
N ASN A 226 -13.07 -8.51 4.47
CA ASN A 226 -13.26 -9.47 3.38
C ASN A 226 -12.91 -10.91 3.75
N SER A 227 -12.52 -11.20 5.00
CA SER A 227 -12.40 -12.59 5.48
C SER A 227 -13.79 -13.11 5.85
N SER A 228 -14.41 -13.84 4.92
CA SER A 228 -15.62 -14.62 5.10
C SER A 228 -15.43 -15.81 6.05
N HIS A 229 -14.90 -15.58 7.24
CA HIS A 229 -14.87 -16.54 8.33
C HIS A 229 -15.38 -15.87 9.60
N TRP A 230 -16.71 -15.72 9.65
CA TRP A 230 -17.43 -15.61 10.89
C TRP A 230 -17.68 -17.05 11.37
N PRO A 231 -17.19 -17.47 12.53
CA PRO A 231 -17.64 -18.76 13.10
C PRO A 231 -19.11 -18.60 13.50
N ILE A 232 -19.92 -19.52 13.03
CA ILE A 232 -21.30 -19.75 13.48
C ILE A 232 -21.25 -20.30 14.90
#